data_762f2d3354a696c0714c10ae99c4ae11
#
_entry.id   762f2d3354a696c0714c10ae99c4ae11
#
_cell.length_a   1.000
_cell.length_b   1.000
_cell.length_c   1.000
_cell.angle_alpha   90.00
_cell.angle_beta   90.00
_cell.angle_gamma   90.00
#
_symmetry.space_group_name_H-M   'P 1'
#
loop_
_entity.id
_entity.type
_entity.pdbx_description
1 polymer ?
#
loop_
_entity_poly.entity_id
_entity_poly.type
_entity_poly.pdbx_seq_one_letter_code
_entity_poly.pdbx_strand_id
1 'polypeptide(L)'
;MVAVQLDLLLLAGYAGALCLVAFFSLLIASAYRERSLYLHALAVLLGVVSLSADVVAMPRGASRWLPEAALLLVLALAALALRELVNHAGAMRGFRQALVGVGVVLPLVAVAGAVGGWSLLLPGTAAFATVALLVMLRAWPQSQPWVWWLAASLLGLLLAAVGIGAGQLGILPASSRLLGAALTLWAAGTYLAVVWRSRLFAETRVRVDARKATDALTGLSTPLIFEDRIAAARAILRRYGHPSVLLLVEIENLGALTREFGPELAESAVLAAAQRIRQSLGEADVAARISHRRIAVLAEGVSVAQGAATLGTRILVAGLKEPLPQAPAEFLQFRMVVAALPLDGLSAKSLLSRLGQLLDAQMRTLGDRRIVAVSNEELQA
;
A
#
# COMPACT_ATOMS: atom_id res chain seq x y z
N MET A 1 1.81 -15.52 -50.70
CA MET A 1 0.59 -15.65 -49.85
C MET A 1 0.90 -16.16 -48.46
N VAL A 2 1.58 -17.30 -48.28
CA VAL A 2 1.86 -17.87 -46.96
C VAL A 2 2.66 -16.95 -46.02
N ALA A 3 3.70 -16.25 -46.55
CA ALA A 3 4.52 -15.32 -45.75
C ALA A 3 3.70 -14.11 -45.22
N VAL A 4 2.81 -13.57 -46.06
CA VAL A 4 1.94 -12.44 -45.67
C VAL A 4 0.91 -12.84 -44.60
N GLN A 5 0.37 -14.06 -44.71
CA GLN A 5 -0.55 -14.60 -43.69
C GLN A 5 0.15 -14.85 -42.35
N LEU A 6 1.40 -15.35 -42.37
CA LEU A 6 2.20 -15.54 -41.17
C LEU A 6 2.52 -14.21 -40.48
N ASP A 7 2.81 -13.16 -41.25
CA ASP A 7 3.04 -11.82 -40.72
C ASP A 7 1.84 -11.24 -40.02
N LEU A 8 0.67 -11.35 -40.64
CA LEU A 8 -0.58 -10.88 -40.07
C LEU A 8 -0.92 -11.64 -38.77
N LEU A 9 -0.70 -12.97 -38.73
CA LEU A 9 -0.91 -13.77 -37.54
C LEU A 9 0.03 -13.37 -36.40
N LEU A 10 1.31 -13.15 -36.69
CA LEU A 10 2.28 -12.69 -35.67
C LEU A 10 1.92 -11.31 -35.13
N LEU A 11 1.55 -10.37 -36.00
CA LEU A 11 1.14 -9.03 -35.58
C LEU A 11 -0.15 -9.02 -34.77
N ALA A 12 -1.14 -9.83 -35.16
CA ALA A 12 -2.35 -10.05 -34.37
C ALA A 12 -2.02 -10.65 -32.99
N GLY A 13 -1.05 -11.60 -32.94
CA GLY A 13 -0.56 -12.18 -31.69
C GLY A 13 0.08 -11.14 -30.77
N TYR A 14 0.95 -10.26 -31.30
CA TYR A 14 1.56 -9.16 -30.53
C TYR A 14 0.50 -8.16 -30.05
N ALA A 15 -0.43 -7.75 -30.91
CA ALA A 15 -1.52 -6.85 -30.52
C ALA A 15 -2.39 -7.46 -29.42
N GLY A 16 -2.74 -8.75 -29.53
CA GLY A 16 -3.47 -9.48 -28.50
C GLY A 16 -2.72 -9.56 -27.18
N ALA A 17 -1.43 -9.87 -27.23
CA ALA A 17 -0.58 -9.90 -26.02
C ALA A 17 -0.49 -8.52 -25.34
N LEU A 18 -0.31 -7.45 -26.11
CA LEU A 18 -0.32 -6.08 -25.60
C LEU A 18 -1.67 -5.71 -24.97
N CYS A 19 -2.79 -6.02 -25.61
CA CYS A 19 -4.12 -5.80 -25.04
C CYS A 19 -4.31 -6.56 -23.71
N LEU A 20 -3.82 -7.80 -23.63
CA LEU A 20 -3.89 -8.60 -22.42
C LEU A 20 -3.06 -7.97 -21.29
N VAL A 21 -1.84 -7.51 -21.58
CA VAL A 21 -0.99 -6.80 -20.60
C VAL A 21 -1.67 -5.50 -20.15
N ALA A 22 -2.28 -4.73 -21.05
CA ALA A 22 -3.03 -3.52 -20.70
C ALA A 22 -4.21 -3.84 -19.78
N PHE A 23 -4.97 -4.89 -20.08
CA PHE A 23 -6.09 -5.35 -19.24
C PHE A 23 -5.65 -5.72 -17.83
N PHE A 24 -4.61 -6.56 -17.69
CA PHE A 24 -4.09 -6.92 -16.37
C PHE A 24 -3.49 -5.72 -15.63
N SER A 25 -2.85 -4.80 -16.35
CA SER A 25 -2.33 -3.56 -15.75
C SER A 25 -3.46 -2.71 -15.18
N LEU A 26 -4.59 -2.56 -15.88
CA LEU A 26 -5.76 -1.84 -15.39
C LEU A 26 -6.43 -2.55 -14.19
N LEU A 27 -6.56 -3.87 -14.27
CA LEU A 27 -7.14 -4.68 -13.19
C LEU A 27 -6.34 -4.50 -11.88
N ILE A 28 -5.01 -4.63 -11.95
CA ILE A 28 -4.14 -4.47 -10.78
C ILE A 28 -4.07 -3.00 -10.34
N ALA A 29 -4.04 -2.05 -11.28
CA ALA A 29 -4.08 -0.63 -10.98
C ALA A 29 -5.33 -0.25 -10.19
N SER A 30 -6.49 -0.79 -10.53
CA SER A 30 -7.75 -0.54 -9.83
C SER A 30 -7.78 -1.18 -8.44
N ALA A 31 -7.24 -2.41 -8.29
CA ALA A 31 -7.19 -3.14 -7.03
C ALA A 31 -6.25 -2.49 -6.00
N TYR A 32 -5.07 -2.05 -6.45
CA TYR A 32 -4.01 -1.52 -5.58
C TYR A 32 -3.85 0.00 -5.65
N ARG A 33 -4.65 0.71 -6.46
CA ARG A 33 -4.57 2.16 -6.71
C ARG A 33 -3.18 2.64 -7.15
N GLU A 34 -2.48 1.80 -7.92
CA GLU A 34 -1.12 2.09 -8.42
C GLU A 34 -1.16 2.94 -9.69
N ARG A 35 -0.83 4.24 -9.56
CA ARG A 35 -0.84 5.20 -10.68
C ARG A 35 0.09 4.81 -11.83
N SER A 36 1.24 4.20 -11.52
CA SER A 36 2.20 3.76 -12.53
C SER A 36 1.60 2.74 -13.51
N LEU A 37 0.70 1.86 -13.04
CA LEU A 37 0.04 0.87 -13.90
C LEU A 37 -1.06 1.47 -14.79
N TYR A 38 -1.74 2.52 -14.37
CA TYR A 38 -2.66 3.25 -15.26
C TYR A 38 -1.92 3.91 -16.41
N LEU A 39 -0.79 4.59 -16.12
CA LEU A 39 0.06 5.20 -17.14
C LEU A 39 0.64 4.14 -18.08
N HIS A 40 1.07 3.00 -17.53
CA HIS A 40 1.57 1.88 -18.30
C HIS A 40 0.49 1.29 -19.23
N ALA A 41 -0.72 1.03 -18.73
CA ALA A 41 -1.81 0.50 -19.55
C ALA A 41 -2.14 1.43 -20.72
N LEU A 42 -2.23 2.74 -20.46
CA LEU A 42 -2.47 3.73 -21.51
C LEU A 42 -1.34 3.75 -22.54
N ALA A 43 -0.08 3.68 -22.10
CA ALA A 43 1.07 3.60 -22.98
C ALA A 43 1.06 2.34 -23.85
N VAL A 44 0.71 1.18 -23.27
CA VAL A 44 0.58 -0.08 -24.02
C VAL A 44 -0.51 -0.01 -25.08
N LEU A 45 -1.66 0.58 -24.77
CA LEU A 45 -2.74 0.78 -25.76
C LEU A 45 -2.29 1.70 -26.92
N LEU A 46 -1.54 2.75 -26.63
CA LEU A 46 -0.93 3.59 -27.67
C LEU A 46 0.12 2.82 -28.49
N GLY A 47 0.84 1.90 -27.86
CA GLY A 47 1.74 0.96 -28.56
C GLY A 47 1.00 0.07 -29.56
N VAL A 48 -0.20 -0.41 -29.22
CA VAL A 48 -1.07 -1.15 -30.14
C VAL A 48 -1.49 -0.26 -31.31
N VAL A 49 -1.82 1.02 -31.06
CA VAL A 49 -2.16 1.98 -32.13
C VAL A 49 -0.95 2.19 -33.06
N SER A 50 0.25 2.38 -32.50
CA SER A 50 1.49 2.51 -33.29
C SER A 50 1.75 1.29 -34.15
N LEU A 51 1.59 0.07 -33.59
CA LEU A 51 1.78 -1.19 -34.32
C LEU A 51 0.75 -1.38 -35.42
N SER A 52 -0.53 -1.10 -35.16
CA SER A 52 -1.60 -1.23 -36.15
C SER A 52 -1.49 -0.20 -37.27
N ALA A 53 -1.08 1.03 -36.97
CA ALA A 53 -0.87 2.07 -37.97
C ALA A 53 0.31 1.76 -38.92
N ASP A 54 1.32 1.03 -38.42
CA ASP A 54 2.44 0.56 -39.23
C ASP A 54 2.04 -0.57 -40.21
N VAL A 55 1.07 -1.39 -39.81
CA VAL A 55 0.57 -2.55 -40.57
C VAL A 55 -0.49 -2.16 -41.61
N VAL A 56 -1.39 -1.26 -41.25
CA VAL A 56 -2.42 -0.75 -42.17
C VAL A 56 -1.69 0.17 -43.17
N ALA A 57 -1.28 -0.39 -44.31
CA ALA A 57 -0.67 0.37 -45.42
C ALA A 57 -1.63 1.51 -45.80
N MET A 58 -1.48 2.65 -45.14
CA MET A 58 -2.18 3.88 -45.55
C MET A 58 -1.76 4.24 -46.97
N PRO A 59 -2.68 4.72 -47.83
CA PRO A 59 -2.37 5.10 -49.22
C PRO A 59 -1.12 5.97 -49.28
N ARG A 60 -0.26 5.77 -50.31
CA ARG A 60 0.97 6.53 -50.50
C ARG A 60 0.75 8.05 -50.51
N GLY A 61 0.61 8.66 -49.38
CA GLY A 61 0.29 10.08 -49.20
C GLY A 61 -0.38 10.38 -47.86
N ALA A 62 -0.90 9.41 -47.15
CA ALA A 62 -1.37 9.58 -45.77
C ALA A 62 -0.17 9.62 -44.84
N SER A 63 -0.15 10.61 -43.99
CA SER A 63 0.95 11.01 -43.13
C SER A 63 1.50 9.86 -42.26
N ARG A 64 2.80 9.56 -42.41
CA ARG A 64 3.57 8.65 -41.53
C ARG A 64 3.69 9.15 -40.09
N TRP A 65 3.07 10.29 -39.78
CA TRP A 65 3.17 10.92 -38.45
C TRP A 65 2.45 10.16 -37.35
N LEU A 66 1.39 9.41 -37.67
CA LEU A 66 0.55 8.74 -36.65
C LEU A 66 1.32 7.69 -35.84
N PRO A 67 2.05 6.70 -36.45
CA PRO A 67 2.83 5.73 -35.69
C PRO A 67 3.97 6.40 -34.89
N GLU A 68 4.59 7.48 -35.44
CA GLU A 68 5.63 8.23 -34.72
C GLU A 68 5.06 8.99 -33.50
N ALA A 69 3.98 9.73 -33.70
CA ALA A 69 3.31 10.46 -32.64
C ALA A 69 2.83 9.51 -31.52
N ALA A 70 2.25 8.36 -31.90
CA ALA A 70 1.85 7.35 -30.93
C ALA A 70 3.05 6.83 -30.13
N LEU A 71 4.20 6.58 -30.77
CA LEU A 71 5.40 6.11 -30.08
C LEU A 71 6.03 7.19 -29.18
N LEU A 72 6.05 8.46 -29.60
CA LEU A 72 6.48 9.57 -28.74
C LEU A 72 5.58 9.72 -27.51
N LEU A 73 4.28 9.51 -27.66
CA LEU A 73 3.34 9.47 -26.52
C LEU A 73 3.60 8.25 -25.61
N VAL A 74 3.94 7.09 -26.18
CA VAL A 74 4.36 5.93 -25.38
C VAL A 74 5.59 6.26 -24.55
N LEU A 75 6.62 6.90 -25.13
CA LEU A 75 7.82 7.34 -24.41
C LEU A 75 7.50 8.36 -23.32
N ALA A 76 6.59 9.30 -23.58
CA ALA A 76 6.14 10.28 -22.61
C ALA A 76 5.46 9.62 -21.39
N LEU A 77 4.54 8.70 -21.63
CA LEU A 77 3.86 7.96 -20.56
C LEU A 77 4.80 7.02 -19.82
N ALA A 78 5.77 6.42 -20.54
CA ALA A 78 6.82 5.61 -19.92
C ALA A 78 7.71 6.45 -18.98
N ALA A 79 8.04 7.71 -19.35
CA ALA A 79 8.76 8.63 -18.48
C ALA A 79 7.98 8.96 -17.20
N LEU A 80 6.67 9.22 -17.33
CA LEU A 80 5.79 9.49 -16.18
C LEU A 80 5.62 8.25 -15.30
N ALA A 81 5.47 7.06 -15.89
CA ALA A 81 5.41 5.80 -15.16
C ALA A 81 6.73 5.52 -14.42
N LEU A 82 7.87 5.75 -15.06
CA LEU A 82 9.20 5.62 -14.45
C LEU A 82 9.36 6.58 -13.25
N ARG A 83 8.88 7.82 -13.36
CA ARG A 83 8.85 8.76 -12.23
C ARG A 83 8.13 8.20 -11.01
N GLU A 84 6.95 7.61 -11.21
CA GLU A 84 6.19 7.00 -10.11
C GLU A 84 6.90 5.76 -9.56
N LEU A 85 7.54 4.97 -10.41
CA LEU A 85 8.30 3.78 -10.01
C LEU A 85 9.51 4.11 -9.13
N VAL A 86 10.24 5.18 -9.42
CA VAL A 86 11.42 5.60 -8.64
C VAL A 86 11.10 6.54 -7.49
N ASN A 87 9.83 6.74 -7.17
CA ASN A 87 9.39 7.67 -6.12
C ASN A 87 9.87 7.29 -4.71
N HIS A 88 10.23 6.00 -4.48
CA HIS A 88 10.81 5.49 -3.24
C HIS A 88 12.27 5.89 -3.04
N ALA A 89 13.00 6.23 -4.11
CA ALA A 89 14.41 6.60 -4.02
C ALA A 89 14.55 8.03 -3.49
N GLY A 90 15.29 8.18 -2.39
CA GLY A 90 15.57 9.48 -1.79
C GLY A 90 16.47 10.37 -2.68
N ALA A 91 16.49 11.69 -2.40
CA ALA A 91 17.40 12.68 -3.02
C ALA A 91 17.37 12.74 -4.57
N MET A 92 16.24 12.41 -5.21
CA MET A 92 16.08 12.37 -6.67
C MET A 92 15.12 13.43 -7.24
N ARG A 93 14.92 14.56 -6.52
CA ARG A 93 13.95 15.59 -6.93
C ARG A 93 14.23 16.12 -8.35
N GLY A 94 15.47 16.47 -8.68
CA GLY A 94 15.88 16.98 -10.00
C GLY A 94 15.63 15.96 -11.11
N PHE A 95 16.00 14.71 -10.91
CA PHE A 95 15.79 13.63 -11.88
C PHE A 95 14.30 13.34 -12.12
N ARG A 96 13.48 13.40 -11.07
CA ARG A 96 12.01 13.26 -11.19
C ARG A 96 11.39 14.42 -11.96
N GLN A 97 11.91 15.64 -11.79
CA GLN A 97 11.49 16.80 -12.58
C GLN A 97 11.90 16.66 -14.05
N ALA A 98 13.10 16.15 -14.34
CA ALA A 98 13.54 15.86 -15.70
C ALA A 98 12.62 14.85 -16.39
N LEU A 99 12.18 13.77 -15.69
CA LEU A 99 11.19 12.83 -16.24
C LEU A 99 9.84 13.49 -16.54
N VAL A 100 9.38 14.42 -15.69
CA VAL A 100 8.18 15.21 -15.97
C VAL A 100 8.39 16.10 -17.19
N GLY A 101 9.56 16.76 -17.29
CA GLY A 101 9.92 17.58 -18.44
C GLY A 101 9.85 16.78 -19.74
N VAL A 102 10.46 15.59 -19.78
CA VAL A 102 10.38 14.68 -20.93
C VAL A 102 8.93 14.28 -21.21
N GLY A 103 8.15 13.91 -20.17
CA GLY A 103 6.75 13.53 -20.30
C GLY A 103 5.85 14.63 -20.87
N VAL A 104 6.20 15.91 -20.68
CA VAL A 104 5.47 17.05 -21.23
C VAL A 104 6.02 17.47 -22.61
N VAL A 105 7.34 17.46 -22.79
CA VAL A 105 7.99 17.91 -24.05
C VAL A 105 7.72 16.95 -25.19
N LEU A 106 7.76 15.63 -24.96
CA LEU A 106 7.56 14.64 -26.05
C LEU A 106 6.20 14.75 -26.76
N PRO A 107 5.06 14.93 -26.08
CA PRO A 107 3.79 15.20 -26.74
C PRO A 107 3.80 16.49 -27.60
N LEU A 108 4.44 17.55 -27.11
CA LEU A 108 4.59 18.80 -27.88
C LEU A 108 5.45 18.59 -29.13
N VAL A 109 6.54 17.82 -29.00
CA VAL A 109 7.40 17.41 -30.11
C VAL A 109 6.61 16.56 -31.12
N ALA A 110 5.75 15.65 -30.66
CA ALA A 110 4.90 14.85 -31.53
C ALA A 110 3.95 15.73 -32.37
N VAL A 111 3.30 16.71 -31.73
CA VAL A 111 2.42 17.67 -32.42
C VAL A 111 3.20 18.53 -33.40
N ALA A 112 4.35 19.08 -33.00
CA ALA A 112 5.20 19.89 -33.86
C ALA A 112 5.70 19.10 -35.10
N GLY A 113 6.09 17.85 -34.90
CA GLY A 113 6.49 16.94 -36.00
C GLY A 113 5.32 16.63 -36.95
N ALA A 114 4.14 16.39 -36.40
CA ALA A 114 2.92 16.13 -37.18
C ALA A 114 2.53 17.35 -38.07
N VAL A 115 2.61 18.57 -37.51
CA VAL A 115 2.31 19.82 -38.23
C VAL A 115 3.40 20.17 -39.22
N GLY A 116 4.66 20.03 -38.85
CA GLY A 116 5.83 20.38 -39.68
C GLY A 116 6.20 19.34 -40.74
N GLY A 117 5.64 18.15 -40.70
CA GLY A 117 5.97 17.04 -41.60
C GLY A 117 7.36 16.44 -41.37
N TRP A 118 7.98 16.69 -40.22
CA TRP A 118 9.32 16.21 -39.88
C TRP A 118 9.26 15.06 -38.87
N SER A 119 10.15 14.07 -39.06
CA SER A 119 10.34 13.02 -38.06
C SER A 119 11.20 13.51 -36.89
N LEU A 120 10.60 13.65 -35.72
CA LEU A 120 11.28 14.02 -34.47
C LEU A 120 11.42 12.82 -33.52
N LEU A 121 11.17 11.60 -33.99
CA LEU A 121 11.22 10.38 -33.19
C LEU A 121 12.62 10.10 -32.63
N LEU A 122 13.66 10.18 -33.45
CA LEU A 122 15.03 9.91 -32.98
C LEU A 122 15.54 10.90 -31.93
N PRO A 123 15.42 12.23 -32.09
CA PRO A 123 15.81 13.17 -31.04
C PRO A 123 14.96 13.02 -29.78
N GLY A 124 13.64 12.75 -29.88
CA GLY A 124 12.78 12.46 -28.77
C GLY A 124 13.18 11.19 -28.02
N THR A 125 13.51 10.14 -28.75
CA THR A 125 14.02 8.88 -28.17
C THR A 125 15.35 9.09 -27.47
N ALA A 126 16.28 9.85 -28.05
CA ALA A 126 17.56 10.16 -27.43
C ALA A 126 17.38 10.94 -26.11
N ALA A 127 16.48 11.93 -26.07
CA ALA A 127 16.17 12.68 -24.88
C ALA A 127 15.60 11.78 -23.79
N PHE A 128 14.62 10.95 -24.12
CA PHE A 128 14.05 9.96 -23.18
C PHE A 128 15.11 8.98 -22.67
N ALA A 129 15.91 8.38 -23.58
CA ALA A 129 16.94 7.41 -23.26
C ALA A 129 17.97 7.97 -22.28
N THR A 130 18.44 9.20 -22.52
CA THR A 130 19.42 9.88 -21.67
C THR A 130 18.87 10.06 -20.25
N VAL A 131 17.66 10.62 -20.12
CA VAL A 131 17.06 10.86 -18.80
C VAL A 131 16.72 9.54 -18.12
N ALA A 132 16.15 8.57 -18.83
CA ALA A 132 15.82 7.25 -18.28
C ALA A 132 17.07 6.50 -17.79
N LEU A 133 18.16 6.52 -18.54
CA LEU A 133 19.43 5.92 -18.16
C LEU A 133 20.01 6.56 -16.89
N LEU A 134 20.07 7.88 -16.82
CA LEU A 134 20.58 8.59 -15.65
C LEU A 134 19.74 8.29 -14.39
N VAL A 135 18.41 8.27 -14.54
CA VAL A 135 17.49 7.91 -13.45
C VAL A 135 17.72 6.47 -13.01
N MET A 136 17.83 5.54 -13.96
CA MET A 136 18.05 4.12 -13.68
C MET A 136 19.38 3.89 -12.94
N LEU A 137 20.47 4.48 -13.43
CA LEU A 137 21.80 4.37 -12.79
C LEU A 137 21.75 4.90 -11.34
N ARG A 138 21.07 6.02 -11.11
CA ARG A 138 20.97 6.62 -9.78
C ARG A 138 20.06 5.83 -8.84
N ALA A 139 18.95 5.26 -9.35
CA ALA A 139 18.01 4.47 -8.57
C ALA A 139 18.44 3.01 -8.37
N TRP A 140 19.43 2.53 -9.12
CA TRP A 140 19.85 1.13 -9.18
C TRP A 140 20.07 0.47 -7.81
N PRO A 141 20.86 1.05 -6.88
CA PRO A 141 21.15 0.41 -5.60
C PRO A 141 19.92 0.21 -4.71
N GLN A 142 18.91 1.09 -4.87
CA GLN A 142 17.71 1.11 -4.04
C GLN A 142 16.54 0.34 -4.66
N SER A 143 16.72 -0.15 -5.90
CA SER A 143 15.65 -0.73 -6.71
C SER A 143 15.83 -2.21 -7.03
N GLN A 144 16.85 -2.87 -6.46
CA GLN A 144 17.04 -4.30 -6.66
C GLN A 144 15.97 -5.12 -5.88
N PRO A 145 15.55 -6.29 -6.39
CA PRO A 145 15.95 -6.95 -7.65
C PRO A 145 15.08 -6.57 -8.87
N TRP A 146 13.98 -5.83 -8.70
CA TRP A 146 12.99 -5.56 -9.76
C TRP A 146 13.50 -4.66 -10.90
N VAL A 147 14.57 -3.91 -10.65
CA VAL A 147 15.19 -3.00 -11.62
C VAL A 147 15.68 -3.70 -12.86
N TRP A 148 16.09 -4.97 -12.80
CA TRP A 148 16.51 -5.75 -13.94
C TRP A 148 15.41 -5.95 -14.98
N TRP A 149 14.18 -6.21 -14.54
CA TRP A 149 13.01 -6.30 -15.41
C TRP A 149 12.72 -4.96 -16.09
N LEU A 150 12.88 -3.87 -15.34
CA LEU A 150 12.69 -2.53 -15.87
C LEU A 150 13.78 -2.15 -16.88
N ALA A 151 15.03 -2.52 -16.63
CA ALA A 151 16.14 -2.27 -17.58
C ALA A 151 15.92 -3.02 -18.91
N ALA A 152 15.59 -4.30 -18.85
CA ALA A 152 15.26 -5.09 -20.03
C ALA A 152 14.06 -4.52 -20.81
N SER A 153 13.03 -4.06 -20.10
CA SER A 153 11.85 -3.47 -20.71
C SER A 153 12.15 -2.13 -21.40
N LEU A 154 12.91 -1.24 -20.76
CA LEU A 154 13.31 0.03 -21.37
C LEU A 154 14.19 -0.17 -22.60
N LEU A 155 15.08 -1.16 -22.58
CA LEU A 155 15.85 -1.53 -23.76
C LEU A 155 14.93 -1.96 -24.91
N GLY A 156 13.90 -2.77 -24.64
CA GLY A 156 12.89 -3.15 -25.63
C GLY A 156 12.19 -1.93 -26.25
N LEU A 157 11.78 -0.97 -25.42
CA LEU A 157 11.12 0.26 -25.87
C LEU A 157 12.05 1.12 -26.73
N LEU A 158 13.32 1.26 -26.35
CA LEU A 158 14.32 2.00 -27.12
C LEU A 158 14.60 1.33 -28.47
N LEU A 159 14.71 0.01 -28.51
CA LEU A 159 14.88 -0.75 -29.76
C LEU A 159 13.68 -0.55 -30.69
N ALA A 160 12.45 -0.53 -30.15
CA ALA A 160 11.25 -0.23 -30.94
C ALA A 160 11.31 1.16 -31.57
N ALA A 161 11.64 2.18 -30.77
CA ALA A 161 11.72 3.57 -31.25
C ALA A 161 12.85 3.81 -32.24
N VAL A 162 14.03 3.26 -31.98
CA VAL A 162 15.19 3.36 -32.91
C VAL A 162 14.90 2.59 -34.19
N GLY A 163 14.27 1.42 -34.12
CA GLY A 163 13.91 0.63 -35.30
C GLY A 163 12.99 1.37 -36.26
N ILE A 164 11.94 2.04 -35.74
CA ILE A 164 11.06 2.89 -36.56
C ILE A 164 11.84 4.07 -37.16
N GLY A 165 12.58 4.80 -36.34
CA GLY A 165 13.34 5.96 -36.79
C GLY A 165 14.38 5.62 -37.87
N ALA A 166 15.11 4.51 -37.72
CA ALA A 166 16.08 4.04 -38.71
C ALA A 166 15.41 3.57 -40.02
N GLY A 167 14.22 2.95 -39.91
CA GLY A 167 13.40 2.58 -41.06
C GLY A 167 12.97 3.78 -41.89
N GLN A 168 12.62 4.90 -41.23
CA GLN A 168 12.24 6.14 -41.91
C GLN A 168 13.38 6.83 -42.63
N LEU A 169 14.60 6.73 -42.05
CA LEU A 169 15.81 7.23 -42.69
C LEU A 169 16.33 6.31 -43.82
N GLY A 170 15.68 5.17 -44.05
CA GLY A 170 16.09 4.18 -45.03
C GLY A 170 17.37 3.43 -44.67
N ILE A 171 17.82 3.52 -43.41
CA ILE A 171 19.03 2.85 -42.91
C ILE A 171 18.79 1.35 -42.70
N LEU A 172 17.59 1.01 -42.21
CA LEU A 172 17.19 -0.37 -41.96
C LEU A 172 15.81 -0.65 -42.59
N PRO A 173 15.52 -1.89 -43.01
CA PRO A 173 14.18 -2.21 -43.45
C PRO A 173 13.22 -2.11 -42.26
N ALA A 174 12.15 -1.34 -42.43
CA ALA A 174 11.10 -1.27 -41.42
C ALA A 174 10.51 -2.68 -41.20
N SER A 175 10.55 -3.15 -39.94
CA SER A 175 10.04 -4.46 -39.58
C SER A 175 9.02 -4.33 -38.46
N SER A 176 7.73 -4.41 -38.81
CA SER A 176 6.64 -4.42 -37.87
C SER A 176 6.67 -5.60 -36.88
N ARG A 177 7.34 -6.70 -37.27
CA ARG A 177 7.58 -7.84 -36.36
C ARG A 177 8.53 -7.46 -35.19
N LEU A 178 9.64 -6.78 -35.53
CA LEU A 178 10.59 -6.31 -34.50
C LEU A 178 9.95 -5.27 -33.58
N LEU A 179 9.14 -4.37 -34.14
CA LEU A 179 8.37 -3.41 -33.37
C LEU A 179 7.41 -4.13 -32.40
N GLY A 180 6.62 -5.08 -32.90
CA GLY A 180 5.68 -5.85 -32.07
C GLY A 180 6.38 -6.61 -30.96
N ALA A 181 7.48 -7.31 -31.27
CA ALA A 181 8.27 -8.04 -30.28
C ALA A 181 8.86 -7.10 -29.21
N ALA A 182 9.45 -5.97 -29.62
CA ALA A 182 10.08 -5.01 -28.74
C ALA A 182 9.05 -4.31 -27.82
N LEU A 183 7.88 -3.92 -28.35
CA LEU A 183 6.78 -3.37 -27.53
C LEU A 183 6.22 -4.39 -26.54
N THR A 184 6.11 -5.67 -26.95
CA THR A 184 5.65 -6.74 -26.08
C THR A 184 6.65 -7.00 -24.95
N LEU A 185 7.96 -7.03 -25.25
CA LEU A 185 9.02 -7.16 -24.25
C LEU A 185 8.98 -6.00 -23.25
N TRP A 186 8.84 -4.77 -23.76
CA TRP A 186 8.69 -3.60 -22.90
C TRP A 186 7.46 -3.67 -22.01
N ALA A 187 6.29 -3.98 -22.58
CA ALA A 187 5.05 -4.04 -21.83
C ALA A 187 5.09 -5.11 -20.74
N ALA A 188 5.51 -6.33 -21.09
CA ALA A 188 5.60 -7.43 -20.15
C ALA A 188 6.65 -7.18 -19.04
N GLY A 189 7.84 -6.69 -19.42
CA GLY A 189 8.92 -6.43 -18.47
C GLY A 189 8.57 -5.30 -17.49
N THR A 190 7.94 -4.22 -17.97
CA THR A 190 7.47 -3.14 -17.08
C THR A 190 6.38 -3.63 -16.14
N TYR A 191 5.40 -4.39 -16.64
CA TYR A 191 4.36 -5.01 -15.81
C TYR A 191 4.96 -5.87 -14.70
N LEU A 192 5.89 -6.77 -15.04
CA LEU A 192 6.59 -7.63 -14.07
C LEU A 192 7.38 -6.81 -13.04
N ALA A 193 8.08 -5.76 -13.47
CA ALA A 193 8.82 -4.86 -12.58
C ALA A 193 7.89 -4.21 -11.54
N VAL A 194 6.72 -3.71 -11.98
CA VAL A 194 5.76 -3.05 -11.08
C VAL A 194 5.12 -4.04 -10.11
N VAL A 195 4.69 -5.21 -10.60
CA VAL A 195 4.09 -6.25 -9.76
C VAL A 195 5.10 -6.77 -8.73
N TRP A 196 6.35 -7.00 -9.12
CA TRP A 196 7.39 -7.42 -8.19
C TRP A 196 7.68 -6.35 -7.14
N ARG A 197 7.82 -5.09 -7.58
CA ARG A 197 7.98 -3.95 -6.68
C ARG A 197 6.84 -3.86 -5.66
N SER A 198 5.60 -3.94 -6.10
CA SER A 198 4.43 -3.84 -5.20
C SER A 198 4.39 -4.97 -4.16
N ARG A 199 4.78 -6.20 -4.53
CA ARG A 199 4.91 -7.32 -3.59
C ARG A 199 6.00 -7.07 -2.55
N LEU A 200 7.20 -6.64 -2.96
CA LEU A 200 8.30 -6.34 -2.04
C LEU A 200 7.93 -5.24 -1.04
N PHE A 201 7.26 -4.17 -1.50
CA PHE A 201 6.83 -3.11 -0.59
C PHE A 201 5.68 -3.54 0.33
N ALA A 202 4.75 -4.38 -0.12
CA ALA A 202 3.73 -4.96 0.73
C ALA A 202 4.34 -5.83 1.84
N GLU A 203 5.28 -6.73 1.49
CA GLU A 203 6.00 -7.54 2.47
C GLU A 203 6.83 -6.70 3.44
N THR A 204 7.48 -5.64 2.94
CA THR A 204 8.27 -4.74 3.79
C THR A 204 7.38 -3.95 4.75
N ARG A 205 6.20 -3.49 4.31
CA ARG A 205 5.22 -2.83 5.20
C ARG A 205 4.76 -3.77 6.29
N VAL A 206 4.36 -4.98 5.95
CA VAL A 206 3.97 -6.00 6.94
C VAL A 206 5.11 -6.28 7.93
N ARG A 207 6.35 -6.39 7.47
CA ARG A 207 7.53 -6.61 8.35
C ARG A 207 7.86 -5.39 9.21
N VAL A 208 7.71 -4.17 8.70
CA VAL A 208 7.95 -2.93 9.46
C VAL A 208 6.85 -2.72 10.49
N ASP A 209 5.58 -2.99 10.14
CA ASP A 209 4.46 -2.90 11.07
C ASP A 209 4.53 -4.01 12.14
N ALA A 210 4.97 -5.22 11.77
CA ALA A 210 5.27 -6.30 12.72
C ALA A 210 6.46 -5.98 13.65
N ARG A 211 7.43 -5.15 13.21
CA ARG A 211 8.54 -4.68 14.07
C ARG A 211 8.16 -3.57 15.02
N LYS A 212 7.07 -2.87 14.80
CA LYS A 212 6.48 -1.94 15.79
C LYS A 212 5.70 -2.75 16.81
N ALA A 213 6.44 -3.45 17.68
CA ALA A 213 5.83 -4.23 18.76
C ALA A 213 5.12 -3.35 19.79
N THR A 214 5.48 -2.05 19.85
CA THR A 214 4.97 -1.09 20.81
C THR A 214 4.40 0.15 20.13
N ASP A 215 3.31 0.66 20.70
CA ASP A 215 2.71 1.95 20.32
C ASP A 215 3.64 3.10 20.71
N ALA A 216 3.94 3.98 19.76
CA ALA A 216 4.93 5.05 19.95
C ALA A 216 4.54 6.08 21.02
N LEU A 217 3.23 6.30 21.26
CA LEU A 217 2.76 7.24 22.28
C LEU A 217 2.78 6.62 23.66
N THR A 218 2.23 5.42 23.81
CA THR A 218 1.95 4.82 25.13
C THR A 218 2.97 3.80 25.59
N GLY A 219 3.82 3.30 24.66
CA GLY A 219 4.76 2.21 24.93
C GLY A 219 4.08 0.86 25.23
N LEU A 220 2.76 0.75 25.08
CA LEU A 220 2.01 -0.50 25.17
C LEU A 220 2.18 -1.31 23.87
N SER A 221 1.79 -2.58 23.92
CA SER A 221 1.77 -3.41 22.72
C SER A 221 0.83 -2.85 21.64
N THR A 222 1.17 -3.10 20.37
CA THR A 222 0.27 -2.81 19.26
C THR A 222 -0.84 -3.86 19.17
N PRO A 223 -1.98 -3.56 18.51
CA PRO A 223 -3.06 -4.53 18.32
C PRO A 223 -2.60 -5.85 17.71
N LEU A 224 -1.67 -5.81 16.75
CA LEU A 224 -1.14 -7.00 16.08
C LEU A 224 -0.41 -7.93 17.06
N ILE A 225 0.48 -7.38 17.88
CA ILE A 225 1.19 -8.16 18.91
C ILE A 225 0.22 -8.70 19.97
N PHE A 226 -0.80 -7.93 20.27
CA PHE A 226 -1.83 -8.37 21.22
C PHE A 226 -2.66 -9.53 20.67
N GLU A 227 -2.99 -9.53 19.37
CA GLU A 227 -3.66 -10.64 18.70
C GLU A 227 -2.81 -11.92 18.75
N ASP A 228 -1.50 -11.82 18.55
CA ASP A 228 -0.56 -12.95 18.69
C ASP A 228 -0.52 -13.48 20.13
N ARG A 229 -0.56 -12.58 21.13
CA ARG A 229 -0.63 -12.97 22.54
C ARG A 229 -1.93 -13.68 22.89
N ILE A 230 -3.05 -13.22 22.35
CA ILE A 230 -4.35 -13.91 22.49
C ILE A 230 -4.26 -15.33 21.89
N ALA A 231 -3.65 -15.49 20.72
CA ALA A 231 -3.48 -16.80 20.09
C ALA A 231 -2.61 -17.74 20.96
N ALA A 232 -1.51 -17.23 21.52
CA ALA A 232 -0.64 -17.96 22.43
C ALA A 232 -1.37 -18.37 23.72
N ALA A 233 -2.12 -17.46 24.35
CA ALA A 233 -2.89 -17.73 25.56
C ALA A 233 -4.00 -18.79 25.31
N ARG A 234 -4.65 -18.77 24.12
CA ARG A 234 -5.58 -19.84 23.73
C ARG A 234 -4.90 -21.22 23.60
N ALA A 235 -3.69 -21.26 23.05
CA ALA A 235 -2.93 -22.50 22.94
C ALA A 235 -2.57 -23.07 24.34
N ILE A 236 -2.24 -22.19 25.29
CA ILE A 236 -1.96 -22.55 26.69
C ILE A 236 -3.24 -23.03 27.38
N LEU A 237 -4.35 -22.31 27.21
CA LEU A 237 -5.65 -22.69 27.76
C LEU A 237 -6.10 -24.07 27.24
N ARG A 238 -5.93 -24.34 25.93
CA ARG A 238 -6.30 -25.63 25.32
C ARG A 238 -5.41 -26.78 25.83
N ARG A 239 -4.11 -26.55 26.02
CA ARG A 239 -3.15 -27.60 26.40
C ARG A 239 -3.12 -27.86 27.90
N TYR A 240 -3.25 -26.83 28.72
CA TYR A 240 -3.00 -26.93 30.16
C TYR A 240 -4.22 -26.53 31.02
N GLY A 241 -5.31 -26.07 30.40
CA GLY A 241 -6.50 -25.60 31.14
C GLY A 241 -6.29 -24.30 31.94
N HIS A 242 -5.20 -23.57 31.68
CA HIS A 242 -4.94 -22.30 32.39
C HIS A 242 -5.87 -21.21 31.86
N PRO A 243 -6.79 -20.68 32.70
CA PRO A 243 -7.73 -19.67 32.29
C PRO A 243 -7.00 -18.35 32.01
N SER A 244 -7.50 -17.59 31.06
CA SER A 244 -7.04 -16.23 30.79
C SER A 244 -8.24 -15.32 30.61
N VAL A 245 -8.08 -14.05 30.96
CA VAL A 245 -9.13 -13.05 30.93
C VAL A 245 -8.72 -11.89 30.06
N LEU A 246 -9.68 -11.41 29.28
CA LEU A 246 -9.56 -10.19 28.49
C LEU A 246 -10.36 -9.07 29.19
N LEU A 247 -9.70 -7.92 29.35
CA LEU A 247 -10.34 -6.69 29.77
C LEU A 247 -10.23 -5.68 28.62
N LEU A 248 -11.33 -5.02 28.29
CA LEU A 248 -11.28 -3.85 27.41
C LEU A 248 -11.63 -2.63 28.26
N VAL A 249 -10.66 -1.74 28.43
CA VAL A 249 -10.74 -0.54 29.27
C VAL A 249 -10.92 0.68 28.37
N GLU A 250 -11.92 1.50 28.68
CA GLU A 250 -12.15 2.79 28.01
C GLU A 250 -11.89 3.94 29.00
N ILE A 251 -11.25 4.99 28.51
CA ILE A 251 -11.12 6.26 29.24
C ILE A 251 -12.40 7.04 29.02
N GLU A 252 -13.31 6.98 30.01
CA GLU A 252 -14.70 7.47 29.90
C GLU A 252 -14.76 8.99 29.72
N ASN A 253 -13.95 9.72 30.49
CA ASN A 253 -13.97 11.19 30.48
C ASN A 253 -13.03 11.83 29.44
N LEU A 254 -12.36 11.05 28.57
CA LEU A 254 -11.40 11.59 27.60
C LEU A 254 -12.03 12.64 26.67
N GLY A 255 -13.28 12.41 26.25
CA GLY A 255 -14.01 13.36 25.41
C GLY A 255 -14.34 14.68 26.08
N ALA A 256 -14.61 14.67 27.39
CA ALA A 256 -14.80 15.88 28.19
C ALA A 256 -13.48 16.64 28.36
N LEU A 257 -12.41 15.93 28.73
CA LEU A 257 -11.07 16.50 28.85
C LEU A 257 -10.58 17.15 27.54
N THR A 258 -10.85 16.51 26.40
CA THR A 258 -10.48 17.08 25.08
C THR A 258 -11.23 18.38 24.79
N ARG A 259 -12.51 18.46 25.14
CA ARG A 259 -13.33 19.67 24.88
C ARG A 259 -12.97 20.82 25.80
N GLU A 260 -12.62 20.53 27.05
CA GLU A 260 -12.35 21.56 28.06
C GLU A 260 -10.92 22.05 28.02
N PHE A 261 -9.95 21.15 27.84
CA PHE A 261 -8.52 21.45 27.97
C PHE A 261 -7.73 21.28 26.65
N GLY A 262 -8.38 20.84 25.57
CA GLY A 262 -7.74 20.68 24.26
C GLY A 262 -7.09 19.31 24.03
N PRO A 263 -6.56 19.09 22.79
CA PRO A 263 -6.02 17.79 22.37
C PRO A 263 -4.70 17.40 23.08
N GLU A 264 -3.89 18.34 23.49
CA GLU A 264 -2.61 18.08 24.17
C GLU A 264 -2.82 17.42 25.53
N LEU A 265 -3.85 17.87 26.30
CA LEU A 265 -4.21 17.23 27.56
C LEU A 265 -4.79 15.83 27.31
N ALA A 266 -5.54 15.65 26.24
CA ALA A 266 -6.07 14.33 25.88
C ALA A 266 -4.95 13.32 25.59
N GLU A 267 -3.90 13.70 24.89
CA GLU A 267 -2.73 12.84 24.66
C GLU A 267 -1.99 12.53 25.99
N SER A 268 -1.81 13.52 26.83
CA SER A 268 -1.24 13.36 28.17
C SER A 268 -2.09 12.43 29.05
N ALA A 269 -3.43 12.53 28.97
CA ALA A 269 -4.36 11.65 29.66
C ALA A 269 -4.27 10.19 29.17
N VAL A 270 -4.13 9.97 27.86
CA VAL A 270 -3.91 8.63 27.28
C VAL A 270 -2.58 8.04 27.75
N LEU A 271 -1.51 8.85 27.77
CA LEU A 271 -0.21 8.43 28.27
C LEU A 271 -0.27 8.04 29.76
N ALA A 272 -0.90 8.88 30.58
CA ALA A 272 -1.11 8.60 32.01
C ALA A 272 -1.95 7.34 32.21
N ALA A 273 -3.01 7.13 31.42
CA ALA A 273 -3.85 5.92 31.48
C ALA A 273 -3.02 4.66 31.18
N ALA A 274 -2.23 4.70 30.10
CA ALA A 274 -1.36 3.59 29.71
C ALA A 274 -0.36 3.24 30.81
N GLN A 275 0.28 4.24 31.41
CA GLN A 275 1.24 4.07 32.49
C GLN A 275 0.61 3.46 33.75
N ARG A 276 -0.56 3.97 34.16
CA ARG A 276 -1.30 3.47 35.34
C ARG A 276 -1.81 2.05 35.14
N ILE A 277 -2.33 1.73 33.97
CA ILE A 277 -2.74 0.37 33.63
C ILE A 277 -1.51 -0.54 33.69
N ARG A 278 -0.40 -0.17 33.04
CA ARG A 278 0.84 -0.96 33.05
C ARG A 278 1.35 -1.24 34.46
N GLN A 279 1.33 -0.25 35.36
CA GLN A 279 1.70 -0.42 36.76
C GLN A 279 0.76 -1.34 37.54
N SER A 280 -0.47 -1.53 37.05
CA SER A 280 -1.46 -2.42 37.64
C SER A 280 -1.34 -3.86 37.18
N LEU A 281 -0.49 -4.16 36.20
CA LEU A 281 -0.32 -5.49 35.59
C LEU A 281 0.74 -6.30 36.32
N GLY A 282 0.61 -7.64 36.24
CA GLY A 282 1.66 -8.60 36.60
C GLY A 282 2.63 -8.81 35.46
N GLU A 283 3.70 -9.58 35.72
CA GLU A 283 4.76 -9.85 34.72
C GLU A 283 4.27 -10.64 33.49
N ALA A 284 3.27 -11.51 33.66
CA ALA A 284 2.68 -12.30 32.59
C ALA A 284 1.60 -11.55 31.80
N ASP A 285 1.07 -10.45 32.36
CA ASP A 285 -0.02 -9.71 31.76
C ASP A 285 0.47 -8.80 30.62
N VAL A 286 -0.37 -8.64 29.61
CA VAL A 286 -0.04 -7.79 28.46
C VAL A 286 -1.13 -6.76 28.23
N ALA A 287 -0.73 -5.50 28.05
CA ALA A 287 -1.63 -4.41 27.64
C ALA A 287 -1.31 -3.92 26.24
N ALA A 288 -2.34 -3.57 25.48
CA ALA A 288 -2.24 -3.02 24.14
C ALA A 288 -3.18 -1.84 23.93
N ARG A 289 -2.73 -0.84 23.20
CA ARG A 289 -3.58 0.27 22.76
C ARG A 289 -4.37 -0.15 21.52
N ILE A 290 -5.69 -0.28 21.66
CA ILE A 290 -6.57 -0.72 20.57
C ILE A 290 -7.11 0.48 19.77
N SER A 291 -7.38 1.60 20.45
CA SER A 291 -7.84 2.83 19.79
C SER A 291 -7.38 4.07 20.56
N HIS A 292 -7.83 5.25 20.12
CA HIS A 292 -7.52 6.51 20.79
C HIS A 292 -7.88 6.51 22.28
N ARG A 293 -8.98 5.88 22.66
CA ARG A 293 -9.50 5.87 24.05
C ARG A 293 -9.59 4.49 24.70
N ARG A 294 -9.16 3.41 23.99
CA ARG A 294 -9.32 2.03 24.47
C ARG A 294 -7.99 1.30 24.58
N ILE A 295 -7.81 0.67 25.74
CA ILE A 295 -6.67 -0.19 26.05
C ILE A 295 -7.23 -1.58 26.37
N ALA A 296 -6.72 -2.62 25.69
CA ALA A 296 -7.02 -3.99 26.01
C ALA A 296 -5.95 -4.56 26.93
N VAL A 297 -6.36 -5.44 27.83
CA VAL A 297 -5.48 -6.16 28.75
C VAL A 297 -5.78 -7.65 28.65
N LEU A 298 -4.76 -8.46 28.51
CA LEU A 298 -4.78 -9.91 28.62
C LEU A 298 -4.11 -10.29 29.93
N ALA A 299 -4.86 -10.89 30.86
CA ALA A 299 -4.35 -11.43 32.11
C ALA A 299 -4.36 -12.96 32.06
N GLU A 300 -3.18 -13.57 32.25
CA GLU A 300 -2.99 -15.02 32.20
C GLU A 300 -3.11 -15.65 33.59
N GLY A 301 -3.66 -16.88 33.66
CA GLY A 301 -3.78 -17.62 34.91
C GLY A 301 -4.89 -17.10 35.87
N VAL A 302 -5.82 -16.28 35.37
CA VAL A 302 -6.83 -15.61 36.17
C VAL A 302 -8.24 -15.97 35.69
N SER A 303 -9.18 -16.23 36.62
CA SER A 303 -10.58 -16.40 36.28
C SER A 303 -11.29 -15.06 36.08
N VAL A 304 -12.47 -15.04 35.40
CA VAL A 304 -13.25 -13.82 35.18
C VAL A 304 -13.59 -13.10 36.50
N ALA A 305 -13.99 -13.84 37.51
CA ALA A 305 -14.32 -13.28 38.82
C ALA A 305 -13.10 -12.59 39.46
N GLN A 306 -11.94 -13.22 39.42
CA GLN A 306 -10.69 -12.63 39.91
C GLN A 306 -10.20 -11.46 39.02
N GLY A 307 -10.32 -11.58 37.69
CA GLY A 307 -10.02 -10.51 36.75
C GLY A 307 -10.84 -9.24 37.00
N ALA A 308 -12.13 -9.41 37.22
CA ALA A 308 -13.02 -8.29 37.55
C ALA A 308 -12.77 -7.74 38.96
N ALA A 309 -12.75 -8.60 40.00
CA ALA A 309 -12.65 -8.16 41.38
C ALA A 309 -11.27 -7.64 41.79
N THR A 310 -10.18 -8.20 41.23
CA THR A 310 -8.82 -7.81 41.61
C THR A 310 -8.19 -6.86 40.60
N LEU A 311 -8.00 -7.31 39.37
CA LEU A 311 -7.29 -6.53 38.34
C LEU A 311 -8.14 -5.34 37.88
N GLY A 312 -9.43 -5.56 37.58
CA GLY A 312 -10.34 -4.50 37.19
C GLY A 312 -10.46 -3.40 38.24
N THR A 313 -10.64 -3.79 39.52
CA THR A 313 -10.68 -2.82 40.63
C THR A 313 -9.35 -2.08 40.78
N ARG A 314 -8.21 -2.77 40.66
CA ARG A 314 -6.88 -2.16 40.71
C ARG A 314 -6.67 -1.11 39.63
N ILE A 315 -7.11 -1.40 38.40
CA ILE A 315 -7.07 -0.44 37.27
C ILE A 315 -7.99 0.76 37.55
N LEU A 316 -9.21 0.55 38.03
CA LEU A 316 -10.13 1.65 38.41
C LEU A 316 -9.52 2.58 39.45
N VAL A 317 -9.03 1.99 40.54
CA VAL A 317 -8.39 2.74 41.64
C VAL A 317 -7.15 3.51 41.14
N ALA A 318 -6.32 2.91 40.25
CA ALA A 318 -5.17 3.57 39.68
C ALA A 318 -5.55 4.80 38.85
N GLY A 319 -6.73 4.80 38.20
CA GLY A 319 -7.25 5.98 37.50
C GLY A 319 -7.55 7.16 38.44
N LEU A 320 -8.07 6.85 39.62
CA LEU A 320 -8.52 7.84 40.63
C LEU A 320 -7.44 8.21 41.64
N LYS A 321 -6.30 7.51 41.66
CA LYS A 321 -5.29 7.67 42.72
C LYS A 321 -4.56 9.03 42.62
N GLU A 322 -4.30 9.49 41.44
CA GLU A 322 -3.54 10.72 41.16
C GLU A 322 -4.25 11.58 40.13
N PRO A 323 -4.31 12.89 40.31
CA PRO A 323 -4.84 13.79 39.28
C PRO A 323 -3.94 13.80 38.02
N LEU A 324 -4.45 14.40 36.95
CA LEU A 324 -3.65 14.61 35.73
C LEU A 324 -2.61 15.71 35.97
N PRO A 325 -1.34 15.56 35.54
CA PRO A 325 -0.30 16.55 35.82
C PRO A 325 -0.60 17.95 35.30
N GLN A 326 -1.32 18.05 34.18
CA GLN A 326 -1.69 19.32 33.55
C GLN A 326 -3.09 19.82 33.95
N ALA A 327 -3.87 19.03 34.69
CA ALA A 327 -5.19 19.37 35.22
C ALA A 327 -5.36 18.79 36.63
N PRO A 328 -4.86 19.47 37.69
CA PRO A 328 -4.80 18.93 39.06
C PRO A 328 -6.16 18.63 39.71
N ALA A 329 -7.25 19.12 39.13
CA ALA A 329 -8.61 18.81 39.58
C ALA A 329 -9.20 17.59 38.89
N GLU A 330 -8.57 17.09 37.82
CA GLU A 330 -9.12 16.05 36.96
C GLU A 330 -8.42 14.70 37.19
N PHE A 331 -9.25 13.65 37.27
CA PHE A 331 -8.84 12.24 37.42
C PHE A 331 -9.25 11.45 36.19
N LEU A 332 -8.56 10.32 35.93
CA LEU A 332 -8.96 9.39 34.89
C LEU A 332 -10.12 8.52 35.34
N GLN A 333 -11.19 8.53 34.58
CA GLN A 333 -12.31 7.66 34.79
C GLN A 333 -12.30 6.51 33.80
N PHE A 334 -12.25 5.30 34.34
CA PHE A 334 -12.23 4.09 33.51
C PHE A 334 -13.58 3.38 33.58
N ARG A 335 -13.98 2.80 32.47
CA ARG A 335 -15.06 1.82 32.37
C ARG A 335 -14.51 0.61 31.58
N MET A 336 -14.93 -0.59 31.98
CA MET A 336 -14.36 -1.79 31.37
C MET A 336 -15.33 -2.95 31.29
N VAL A 337 -15.10 -3.78 30.30
CA VAL A 337 -15.73 -5.08 30.12
C VAL A 337 -14.68 -6.16 30.32
N VAL A 338 -15.06 -7.21 31.07
CA VAL A 338 -14.20 -8.34 31.44
C VAL A 338 -14.82 -9.62 30.90
N ALA A 339 -14.09 -10.41 30.16
CA ALA A 339 -14.55 -11.66 29.57
C ALA A 339 -13.52 -12.78 29.68
N ALA A 340 -13.97 -14.03 29.82
CA ALA A 340 -13.09 -15.18 29.69
C ALA A 340 -12.54 -15.25 28.26
N LEU A 341 -11.30 -15.70 28.09
CA LEU A 341 -10.77 -15.98 26.77
C LEU A 341 -11.43 -17.25 26.22
N PRO A 342 -12.25 -17.15 25.14
CA PRO A 342 -12.91 -18.32 24.56
C PRO A 342 -11.91 -19.19 23.81
N LEU A 343 -12.06 -20.52 23.91
CA LEU A 343 -11.22 -21.49 23.21
C LEU A 343 -11.45 -21.49 21.71
N ASP A 344 -12.71 -21.41 21.31
CA ASP A 344 -13.15 -21.57 19.92
C ASP A 344 -14.09 -20.42 19.48
N GLY A 345 -14.24 -20.25 18.19
CA GLY A 345 -15.24 -19.40 17.53
C GLY A 345 -14.68 -18.12 16.94
N LEU A 346 -14.36 -17.12 17.74
CA LEU A 346 -14.02 -15.78 17.24
C LEU A 346 -12.51 -15.61 16.99
N SER A 347 -12.14 -14.95 15.89
CA SER A 347 -10.77 -14.45 15.72
C SER A 347 -10.44 -13.43 16.83
N ALA A 348 -9.16 -13.22 17.13
CA ALA A 348 -8.75 -12.21 18.12
C ALA A 348 -9.30 -10.82 17.79
N LYS A 349 -9.26 -10.45 16.52
CA LYS A 349 -9.83 -9.19 16.02
C LYS A 349 -11.34 -9.10 16.20
N SER A 350 -12.08 -10.17 15.88
CA SER A 350 -13.53 -10.22 16.05
C SER A 350 -13.91 -10.15 17.53
N LEU A 351 -13.14 -10.81 18.40
CA LEU A 351 -13.33 -10.80 19.84
C LEU A 351 -13.16 -9.38 20.42
N LEU A 352 -12.10 -8.67 20.05
CA LEU A 352 -11.88 -7.28 20.48
C LEU A 352 -12.97 -6.34 19.94
N SER A 353 -13.43 -6.56 18.71
CA SER A 353 -14.55 -5.80 18.14
C SER A 353 -15.83 -6.03 18.91
N ARG A 354 -16.13 -7.28 19.27
CA ARG A 354 -17.33 -7.63 20.05
C ARG A 354 -17.29 -7.04 21.45
N LEU A 355 -16.15 -7.16 22.15
CA LEU A 355 -15.95 -6.48 23.44
C LEU A 355 -16.16 -4.98 23.34
N GLY A 356 -15.72 -4.36 22.23
CA GLY A 356 -15.95 -2.96 21.93
C GLY A 356 -17.44 -2.63 21.81
N GLN A 357 -18.21 -3.43 21.09
CA GLN A 357 -19.66 -3.26 20.97
C GLN A 357 -20.40 -3.37 22.31
N LEU A 358 -20.01 -4.35 23.12
CA LEU A 358 -20.57 -4.55 24.45
C LEU A 358 -20.24 -3.38 25.38
N LEU A 359 -19.03 -2.85 25.32
CA LEU A 359 -18.63 -1.66 26.07
C LEU A 359 -19.41 -0.43 25.62
N ASP A 360 -19.59 -0.24 24.30
CA ASP A 360 -20.40 0.86 23.74
C ASP A 360 -21.89 0.75 24.16
N ALA A 361 -22.47 -0.46 24.21
CA ALA A 361 -23.82 -0.69 24.68
C ALA A 361 -23.97 -0.29 26.15
N GLN A 362 -22.98 -0.62 26.96
CA GLN A 362 -22.96 -0.25 28.38
C GLN A 362 -22.77 1.24 28.64
N MET A 363 -21.99 1.92 27.79
CA MET A 363 -21.87 3.38 27.85
C MET A 363 -23.18 4.11 27.58
N ARG A 364 -24.10 3.47 26.84
CA ARG A 364 -25.44 4.02 26.55
C ARG A 364 -26.45 3.77 27.66
N THR A 365 -26.24 2.71 28.44
CA THR A 365 -27.10 2.42 29.61
C THR A 365 -26.57 3.21 30.79
N LEU A 366 -27.42 4.04 31.40
CA LEU A 366 -27.15 4.89 32.57
C LEU A 366 -26.87 4.07 33.86
N GLY A 367 -26.03 3.03 33.74
CA GLY A 367 -25.70 2.16 34.86
C GLY A 367 -24.42 2.61 35.58
N ASP A 368 -24.44 2.58 36.91
CA ASP A 368 -23.30 2.92 37.78
C ASP A 368 -22.15 1.90 37.76
N ARG A 369 -22.35 0.74 37.10
CA ARG A 369 -21.34 -0.32 37.08
C ARG A 369 -20.20 0.01 36.11
N ARG A 370 -19.01 0.24 36.65
CA ARG A 370 -17.79 0.56 35.88
C ARG A 370 -17.04 -0.69 35.44
N ILE A 371 -17.31 -1.85 36.06
CA ILE A 371 -16.77 -3.15 35.63
C ILE A 371 -17.94 -4.07 35.32
N VAL A 372 -17.98 -4.64 34.15
CA VAL A 372 -19.01 -5.60 33.75
C VAL A 372 -18.35 -6.88 33.24
N ALA A 373 -18.67 -7.98 33.91
CA ALA A 373 -18.28 -9.30 33.45
C ALA A 373 -19.29 -9.79 32.42
N VAL A 374 -18.77 -10.23 31.26
CA VAL A 374 -19.56 -10.73 30.14
C VAL A 374 -19.40 -12.23 30.04
N SER A 375 -20.50 -12.94 29.81
CA SER A 375 -20.49 -14.38 29.58
C SER A 375 -19.99 -14.75 28.18
N ASN A 376 -19.56 -16.00 27.99
CA ASN A 376 -19.16 -16.49 26.66
C ASN A 376 -20.35 -16.52 25.68
N GLU A 377 -21.57 -16.67 26.14
CA GLU A 377 -22.78 -16.62 25.29
C GLU A 377 -23.00 -15.22 24.73
N GLU A 378 -22.83 -14.17 25.54
CA GLU A 378 -22.93 -12.76 25.11
C GLU A 378 -21.81 -12.36 24.13
N LEU A 379 -20.65 -13.04 24.21
CA LEU A 379 -19.55 -12.83 23.27
C LEU A 379 -19.83 -13.45 21.89
N GLN A 380 -20.62 -14.53 21.84
CA GLN A 380 -20.91 -15.27 20.62
C GLN A 380 -22.22 -14.82 19.94
N ALA A 381 -23.13 -14.20 20.69
CA ALA A 381 -24.37 -13.62 20.19
C ALA A 381 -24.13 -12.34 19.38
#